data_89a013787f02df276a00129baef430ea
#
_entry.id   89a013787f02df276a00129baef430ea
#
_cell.length_a   1.000
_cell.length_b   1.000
_cell.length_c   1.000
_cell.angle_alpha   90.00
_cell.angle_beta   90.00
_cell.angle_gamma   90.00
#
_symmetry.space_group_name_H-M   'P 1'
#
loop_
_entity.id
_entity.type
_entity.pdbx_description
1 polymer ?
#
loop_
_entity_poly.entity_id
_entity_poly.type
_entity_poly.pdbx_seq_one_letter_code
_entity_poly.pdbx_strand_id
1 'polypeptide(L)'
;MLSGDTFCANKHFAAAYIPLNTRSGLKNPDYTINKEGIPCCPKDSSLSMKHEGISKLRSGITRYKFVCPKIKWRHDKQTGKNYRLCCCDCPCTSSSCGRMVYIYPGKDLRAYPGALRGTQEWDDTYKIRTAVERDIQHIKDNLCLAGRRTQNEKTLHADLILAGITQLITVVLADKIHHLEYIRSLKPLIA
;
A
#
# COMPACT_ATOMS: atom_id res chain seq x y z
N MET A 1 18.60 -1.13 -14.22
CA MET A 1 19.27 -0.67 -12.99
C MET A 1 18.43 0.43 -12.35
N LEU A 2 17.48 0.08 -11.51
CA LEU A 2 16.69 1.02 -10.69
C LEU A 2 16.53 0.40 -9.30
N SER A 3 17.63 0.29 -8.55
CA SER A 3 17.66 -0.29 -7.20
C SER A 3 17.89 0.75 -6.10
N GLY A 4 17.90 2.05 -6.44
CA GLY A 4 18.29 3.10 -5.49
C GLY A 4 17.19 3.64 -4.58
N ASP A 5 15.96 3.71 -5.05
CA ASP A 5 14.96 4.57 -4.41
C ASP A 5 14.09 3.88 -3.35
N THR A 6 14.06 2.56 -3.35
CA THR A 6 13.28 1.79 -2.35
C THR A 6 13.88 1.89 -0.93
N PHE A 7 15.15 2.27 -0.83
CA PHE A 7 15.86 2.34 0.46
C PHE A 7 15.56 3.64 1.24
N CYS A 8 15.13 4.69 0.54
CA CYS A 8 14.86 6.00 1.17
C CYS A 8 13.55 6.01 1.97
N ALA A 9 12.52 5.32 1.51
CA ALA A 9 11.20 5.30 2.17
C ALA A 9 11.25 4.75 3.60
N ASN A 10 12.17 3.82 3.89
CA ASN A 10 12.30 3.24 5.23
C ASN A 10 13.09 4.10 6.23
N LYS A 11 13.86 5.07 5.77
CA LYS A 11 14.63 5.96 6.66
C LYS A 11 13.82 7.13 7.20
N HIS A 12 12.73 7.50 6.54
CA HIS A 12 11.92 8.68 6.87
C HIS A 12 10.56 8.37 7.50
N PHE A 13 10.37 7.18 8.07
CA PHE A 13 9.08 6.77 8.67
C PHE A 13 7.86 6.89 7.71
N ALA A 14 8.10 6.94 6.42
CA ALA A 14 7.02 7.00 5.44
C ALA A 14 6.32 5.65 5.34
N ALA A 15 5.02 5.61 5.57
CA ALA A 15 4.20 4.44 5.29
C ALA A 15 4.02 4.29 3.77
N ALA A 16 4.19 3.06 3.27
CA ALA A 16 4.01 2.77 1.85
C ALA A 16 2.59 2.26 1.60
N TYR A 17 1.80 2.99 0.83
CA TYR A 17 0.43 2.62 0.44
C TYR A 17 0.46 1.98 -0.95
N ILE A 18 0.79 0.68 -1.00
CA ILE A 18 0.96 -0.08 -2.24
C ILE A 18 -0.19 -1.08 -2.39
N PRO A 19 -0.95 -1.06 -3.49
CA PRO A 19 -1.99 -2.05 -3.73
C PRO A 19 -1.39 -3.43 -3.94
N LEU A 20 -2.16 -4.47 -3.56
CA LEU A 20 -1.76 -5.84 -3.83
C LEU A 20 -1.82 -6.09 -5.35
N ASN A 21 -0.70 -6.51 -5.92
CA ASN A 21 -0.68 -6.89 -7.33
C ASN A 21 -1.15 -8.35 -7.46
N THR A 22 -2.42 -8.52 -7.85
CA THR A 22 -3.03 -9.84 -8.04
C THR A 22 -2.50 -10.60 -9.26
N ARG A 23 -1.88 -9.90 -10.25
CA ARG A 23 -1.37 -10.53 -11.48
C ARG A 23 -0.08 -11.32 -11.26
N SER A 24 0.75 -10.91 -10.33
CA SER A 24 2.02 -11.57 -10.02
C SER A 24 1.93 -12.61 -8.92
N GLY A 25 0.73 -12.92 -8.43
CA GLY A 25 0.40 -13.87 -7.37
C GLY A 25 1.58 -14.26 -6.49
N LEU A 26 1.72 -13.68 -5.31
CA LEU A 26 2.72 -14.11 -4.33
C LEU A 26 2.43 -15.57 -3.95
N LYS A 27 2.98 -16.50 -4.71
CA LYS A 27 2.88 -17.92 -4.40
C LYS A 27 3.91 -18.24 -3.31
N ASN A 28 3.44 -18.39 -2.09
CA ASN A 28 4.24 -18.94 -1.01
C ASN A 28 3.67 -20.31 -0.65
N PRO A 29 4.50 -21.38 -0.64
CA PRO A 29 4.01 -22.72 -0.29
C PRO A 29 3.51 -22.83 1.15
N ASP A 30 3.94 -21.93 2.02
CA ASP A 30 3.65 -21.99 3.46
C ASP A 30 2.36 -21.26 3.88
N TYR A 31 1.82 -20.37 3.04
CA TYR A 31 0.61 -19.62 3.34
C TYR A 31 -0.01 -19.02 2.07
N THR A 32 -1.28 -18.70 2.12
CA THR A 32 -1.99 -17.89 1.13
C THR A 32 -2.11 -16.46 1.61
N ILE A 33 -2.44 -15.53 0.71
CA ILE A 33 -2.63 -14.11 1.06
C ILE A 33 -4.03 -13.70 0.62
N ASN A 34 -4.77 -13.03 1.52
CA ASN A 34 -6.07 -12.49 1.21
C ASN A 34 -5.97 -11.17 0.40
N LYS A 35 -7.11 -10.60 0.03
CA LYS A 35 -7.19 -9.34 -0.75
C LYS A 35 -6.54 -8.14 -0.02
N GLU A 36 -6.46 -8.18 1.29
CA GLU A 36 -5.86 -7.15 2.13
C GLU A 36 -4.34 -7.31 2.26
N GLY A 37 -3.78 -8.41 1.77
CA GLY A 37 -2.36 -8.75 1.89
C GLY A 37 -1.99 -9.44 3.19
N ILE A 38 -2.98 -9.93 3.95
CA ILE A 38 -2.76 -10.64 5.21
C ILE A 38 -2.54 -12.13 4.90
N PRO A 39 -1.54 -12.78 5.51
CA PRO A 39 -1.38 -14.22 5.39
C PRO A 39 -2.60 -14.97 5.95
N CYS A 40 -3.00 -16.02 5.26
CA CYS A 40 -4.08 -16.91 5.67
C CYS A 40 -3.56 -18.31 5.93
N CYS A 41 -4.36 -19.11 6.64
CA CYS A 41 -4.06 -20.50 6.85
C CYS A 41 -3.98 -21.26 5.50
N PRO A 42 -2.94 -22.07 5.24
CA PRO A 42 -2.83 -22.80 3.99
C PRO A 42 -3.92 -23.86 3.79
N LYS A 43 -4.53 -24.36 4.86
CA LYS A 43 -5.66 -25.31 4.82
C LYS A 43 -7.02 -24.62 4.75
N ASP A 44 -7.11 -23.36 5.19
CA ASP A 44 -8.35 -22.59 5.23
C ASP A 44 -8.04 -21.15 4.86
N SER A 45 -8.21 -20.78 3.60
CA SER A 45 -7.94 -19.44 3.08
C SER A 45 -8.87 -18.34 3.64
N SER A 46 -10.00 -18.71 4.23
CA SER A 46 -10.88 -17.77 4.91
C SER A 46 -10.35 -17.34 6.28
N LEU A 47 -9.44 -18.11 6.85
CA LEU A 47 -8.88 -17.87 8.17
C LEU A 47 -7.63 -16.98 8.09
N SER A 48 -7.82 -15.67 8.17
CA SER A 48 -6.74 -14.68 8.19
C SER A 48 -5.93 -14.79 9.49
N MET A 49 -4.60 -14.73 9.37
CA MET A 49 -3.69 -14.74 10.51
C MET A 49 -3.72 -13.43 11.28
N LYS A 50 -3.57 -13.50 12.58
CA LYS A 50 -3.50 -12.33 13.46
C LYS A 50 -2.10 -11.73 13.43
N HIS A 51 -2.00 -10.43 13.19
CA HIS A 51 -0.75 -9.69 13.37
C HIS A 51 -0.40 -9.61 14.86
N GLU A 52 0.78 -10.10 15.25
CA GLU A 52 1.21 -10.15 16.63
C GLU A 52 2.27 -9.09 16.98
N GLY A 53 2.85 -8.45 15.98
CA GLY A 53 3.79 -7.36 16.19
C GLY A 53 4.92 -7.32 15.18
N ILE A 54 5.78 -6.36 15.39
CA ILE A 54 6.95 -6.07 14.57
C ILE A 54 8.19 -6.42 15.38
N SER A 55 9.14 -7.07 14.75
CA SER A 55 10.44 -7.34 15.34
C SER A 55 11.57 -7.01 14.37
N LYS A 56 12.72 -6.62 14.92
CA LYS A 56 13.95 -6.42 14.15
C LYS A 56 14.89 -7.60 14.39
N LEU A 57 15.46 -8.12 13.32
CA LEU A 57 16.56 -9.06 13.39
C LEU A 57 17.84 -8.35 13.86
N ARG A 58 18.85 -9.10 14.32
CA ARG A 58 20.19 -8.55 14.66
C ARG A 58 20.83 -7.82 13.48
N SER A 59 20.50 -8.22 12.25
CA SER A 59 20.91 -7.55 11.00
C SER A 59 20.18 -6.24 10.70
N GLY A 60 19.29 -5.75 11.58
CA GLY A 60 18.50 -4.55 11.38
C GLY A 60 17.25 -4.74 10.51
N ILE A 61 17.06 -5.91 9.94
CA ILE A 61 15.91 -6.19 9.04
C ILE A 61 14.62 -6.25 9.86
N THR A 62 13.65 -5.44 9.48
CA THR A 62 12.29 -5.45 10.06
C THR A 62 11.49 -6.62 9.52
N ARG A 63 10.74 -7.30 10.40
CA ARG A 63 9.80 -8.34 10.03
C ARG A 63 8.49 -8.20 10.81
N TYR A 64 7.40 -8.52 10.14
CA TYR A 64 6.06 -8.58 10.72
C TYR A 64 5.73 -10.03 11.07
N LYS A 65 5.25 -10.25 12.28
CA LYS A 65 4.89 -11.57 12.78
C LYS A 65 3.39 -11.76 12.71
N PHE A 66 2.97 -12.81 12.03
CA PHE A 66 1.58 -13.26 11.98
C PHE A 66 1.45 -14.64 12.60
N VAL A 67 0.37 -14.85 13.33
CA VAL A 67 0.11 -16.10 14.04
C VAL A 67 -1.29 -16.61 13.74
N CYS A 68 -1.49 -17.92 13.83
CA CYS A 68 -2.80 -18.50 13.66
C CYS A 68 -3.78 -17.90 14.69
N PRO A 69 -4.98 -17.43 14.30
CA PRO A 69 -5.92 -16.79 15.21
C PRO A 69 -6.50 -17.76 16.24
N LYS A 70 -6.46 -19.06 15.98
CA LYS A 70 -6.90 -20.13 16.92
C LYS A 70 -5.86 -20.50 17.97
N ILE A 71 -4.71 -19.76 18.05
CA ILE A 71 -3.74 -19.92 19.13
C ILE A 71 -4.26 -19.28 20.41
N LYS A 72 -4.20 -20.03 21.50
CA LYS A 72 -4.52 -19.54 22.86
C LYS A 72 -3.29 -19.61 23.75
N TRP A 73 -3.15 -18.62 24.62
CA TRP A 73 -2.18 -18.66 25.70
C TRP A 73 -2.73 -19.51 26.85
N ARG A 74 -1.90 -20.38 27.38
CA ARG A 74 -2.17 -21.20 28.55
C ARG A 74 -1.08 -20.96 29.59
N HIS A 75 -1.47 -20.98 30.84
CA HIS A 75 -0.56 -20.93 31.97
C HIS A 75 -0.39 -22.33 32.54
N ASP A 76 0.84 -22.78 32.61
CA ASP A 76 1.19 -24.06 33.26
C ASP A 76 1.38 -23.80 34.74
N LYS A 77 0.52 -24.37 35.56
CA LYS A 77 0.53 -24.21 37.00
C LYS A 77 1.74 -24.92 37.69
N GLN A 78 2.31 -25.94 37.04
CA GLN A 78 3.44 -26.67 37.58
C GLN A 78 4.77 -25.96 37.35
N THR A 79 4.97 -25.43 36.14
CA THR A 79 6.22 -24.76 35.75
C THR A 79 6.16 -23.24 35.91
N GLY A 80 4.99 -22.65 36.17
CA GLY A 80 4.77 -21.19 36.23
C GLY A 80 4.94 -20.48 34.91
N LYS A 81 5.07 -21.20 33.80
CA LYS A 81 5.34 -20.62 32.47
C LYS A 81 4.11 -20.51 31.62
N ASN A 82 4.02 -19.43 30.84
CA ASN A 82 3.01 -19.29 29.81
C ASN A 82 3.46 -19.97 28.52
N TYR A 83 2.59 -20.77 27.93
CA TYR A 83 2.83 -21.42 26.64
C TYR A 83 1.69 -21.17 25.67
N ARG A 84 1.95 -21.37 24.41
CA ARG A 84 0.96 -21.25 23.33
C ARG A 84 0.47 -22.62 22.93
N LEU A 85 -0.83 -22.74 22.74
CA LEU A 85 -1.48 -23.95 22.27
C LEU A 85 -2.34 -23.64 21.05
N CYS A 86 -2.15 -24.41 19.98
CA CYS A 86 -3.02 -24.37 18.81
C CYS A 86 -4.31 -25.13 19.11
N CYS A 87 -5.45 -24.43 19.01
CA CYS A 87 -6.79 -25.00 19.19
C CYS A 87 -7.51 -25.23 17.85
N CYS A 88 -6.77 -25.60 16.79
CA CYS A 88 -7.36 -25.95 15.50
C CYS A 88 -7.78 -27.41 15.49
N ASP A 89 -8.99 -27.70 15.00
CA ASP A 89 -9.49 -29.06 14.78
C ASP A 89 -8.69 -29.78 13.69
N CYS A 90 -8.23 -29.03 12.70
CA CYS A 90 -7.37 -29.50 11.62
C CYS A 90 -6.07 -28.69 11.53
N PRO A 91 -5.07 -28.99 12.37
CA PRO A 91 -3.84 -28.21 12.42
C PRO A 91 -3.09 -28.26 11.08
N CYS A 92 -2.61 -27.09 10.62
CA CYS A 92 -1.84 -26.93 9.39
C CYS A 92 -0.32 -27.04 9.61
N THR A 93 0.09 -27.37 10.83
CA THR A 93 1.49 -27.53 11.25
C THR A 93 1.56 -28.60 12.34
N SER A 94 2.69 -29.30 12.41
CA SER A 94 2.99 -30.23 13.49
C SER A 94 3.37 -29.54 14.81
N SER A 95 3.61 -28.23 14.80
CA SER A 95 3.98 -27.47 15.98
C SER A 95 2.78 -27.29 16.90
N SER A 96 2.92 -27.64 18.16
CA SER A 96 1.91 -27.41 19.22
C SER A 96 1.58 -25.92 19.41
N CYS A 97 2.55 -25.04 19.13
CA CYS A 97 2.39 -23.59 19.21
C CYS A 97 1.60 -23.00 18.03
N GLY A 98 1.17 -23.83 17.06
CA GLY A 98 0.49 -23.39 15.85
C GLY A 98 1.40 -22.72 14.84
N ARG A 99 0.85 -22.36 13.68
CA ARG A 99 1.61 -21.76 12.58
C ARG A 99 1.93 -20.29 12.88
N MET A 100 3.19 -19.94 12.64
CA MET A 100 3.69 -18.56 12.64
C MET A 100 4.31 -18.25 11.29
N VAL A 101 4.01 -17.06 10.75
CA VAL A 101 4.53 -16.56 9.48
C VAL A 101 5.25 -15.24 9.72
N TYR A 102 6.40 -15.07 9.11
CA TYR A 102 7.14 -13.82 9.12
C TYR A 102 7.16 -13.21 7.73
N ILE A 103 6.69 -11.98 7.61
CA ILE A 103 6.79 -11.20 6.38
C ILE A 103 7.87 -10.15 6.53
N TYR A 104 8.68 -10.02 5.50
CA TYR A 104 9.80 -9.09 5.42
C TYR A 104 9.49 -7.99 4.40
N PRO A 105 9.02 -6.80 4.82
CA PRO A 105 8.67 -5.72 3.90
C PRO A 105 9.82 -5.30 3.00
N GLY A 106 11.06 -5.33 3.52
CA GLY A 106 12.25 -5.01 2.74
C GLY A 106 12.54 -5.97 1.57
N LYS A 107 11.94 -7.19 1.58
CA LYS A 107 12.03 -8.14 0.47
C LYS A 107 10.90 -7.96 -0.53
N ASP A 108 9.69 -7.69 -0.03
CA ASP A 108 8.52 -7.46 -0.86
C ASP A 108 7.50 -6.55 -0.16
N LEU A 109 7.55 -5.26 -0.52
CA LEU A 109 6.62 -4.26 -0.02
C LEU A 109 5.17 -4.51 -0.45
N ARG A 110 4.94 -5.29 -1.51
CA ARG A 110 3.59 -5.60 -1.99
C ARG A 110 2.89 -6.63 -1.11
N ALA A 111 3.64 -7.51 -0.47
CA ALA A 111 3.08 -8.50 0.45
C ALA A 111 2.45 -7.79 1.66
N TYR A 112 3.22 -6.98 2.36
CA TYR A 112 2.73 -6.20 3.50
C TYR A 112 3.55 -4.91 3.64
N PRO A 113 3.02 -3.76 3.19
CA PRO A 113 3.77 -2.50 3.13
C PRO A 113 3.89 -1.77 4.48
N GLY A 114 3.42 -2.36 5.58
CA GLY A 114 3.40 -1.73 6.90
C GLY A 114 2.08 -1.02 7.24
N ALA A 115 1.28 -0.66 6.24
CA ALA A 115 -0.09 -0.17 6.42
C ALA A 115 -1.07 -1.31 6.10
N LEU A 116 -2.07 -1.48 6.95
CA LEU A 116 -3.07 -2.53 6.78
C LEU A 116 -4.06 -2.12 5.69
N ARG A 117 -4.14 -2.89 4.61
CA ARG A 117 -5.13 -2.69 3.54
C ARG A 117 -6.53 -2.98 4.06
N GLY A 118 -7.55 -2.31 3.48
CA GLY A 118 -8.94 -2.48 3.90
C GLY A 118 -9.31 -1.72 5.18
N THR A 119 -8.40 -0.91 5.73
CA THR A 119 -8.73 0.07 6.76
C THR A 119 -9.17 1.37 6.13
N GLN A 120 -10.01 2.14 6.83
CA GLN A 120 -10.46 3.46 6.37
C GLN A 120 -9.27 4.40 6.10
N GLU A 121 -8.26 4.39 6.96
CA GLU A 121 -7.03 5.17 6.78
C GLU A 121 -6.32 4.82 5.48
N TRP A 122 -6.21 3.52 5.16
CA TRP A 122 -5.59 3.07 3.92
C TRP A 122 -6.38 3.53 2.70
N ASP A 123 -7.72 3.37 2.74
CA ASP A 123 -8.60 3.74 1.63
C ASP A 123 -8.57 5.25 1.37
N ASP A 124 -8.59 6.06 2.41
CA ASP A 124 -8.57 7.53 2.29
C ASP A 124 -7.22 8.01 1.74
N THR A 125 -6.11 7.46 2.23
CA THR A 125 -4.78 7.79 1.71
C THR A 125 -4.61 7.32 0.27
N TYR A 126 -5.15 6.14 -0.08
CA TYR A 126 -5.06 5.62 -1.44
C TYR A 126 -5.91 6.42 -2.44
N LYS A 127 -7.04 6.99 -2.02
CA LYS A 127 -7.85 7.91 -2.84
C LYS A 127 -7.06 9.15 -3.27
N ILE A 128 -6.18 9.68 -2.41
CA ILE A 128 -5.32 10.81 -2.75
C ILE A 128 -4.42 10.47 -3.93
N ARG A 129 -3.83 9.27 -3.96
CA ARG A 129 -3.04 8.80 -5.09
C ARG A 129 -3.86 8.80 -6.39
N THR A 130 -5.09 8.30 -6.34
CA THR A 130 -5.98 8.28 -7.51
C THR A 130 -6.31 9.69 -8.00
N ALA A 131 -6.48 10.65 -7.09
CA ALA A 131 -6.68 12.05 -7.43
C ALA A 131 -5.45 12.62 -8.16
N VAL A 132 -4.24 12.40 -7.62
CA VAL A 132 -2.99 12.84 -8.27
C VAL A 132 -2.81 12.22 -9.65
N GLU A 133 -3.09 10.93 -9.82
CA GLU A 133 -3.02 10.25 -11.13
C GLU A 133 -4.01 10.87 -12.14
N ARG A 134 -5.22 11.22 -11.69
CA ARG A 134 -6.21 11.91 -12.53
C ARG A 134 -5.76 13.32 -12.91
N ASP A 135 -5.13 14.04 -11.98
CA ASP A 135 -4.62 15.39 -12.25
C ASP A 135 -3.44 15.35 -13.22
N ILE A 136 -2.53 14.40 -13.06
CA ILE A 136 -1.44 14.18 -14.03
C ILE A 136 -1.99 13.85 -15.41
N GLN A 137 -3.01 12.98 -15.50
CA GLN A 137 -3.65 12.64 -16.77
C GLN A 137 -4.35 13.87 -17.38
N HIS A 138 -5.05 14.65 -16.56
CA HIS A 138 -5.67 15.89 -16.99
C HIS A 138 -4.66 16.90 -17.58
N ILE A 139 -3.52 17.08 -16.90
CA ILE A 139 -2.43 17.95 -17.37
C ILE A 139 -1.90 17.46 -18.72
N LYS A 140 -1.71 16.15 -18.87
CA LYS A 140 -1.23 15.55 -20.13
C LYS A 140 -2.21 15.76 -21.28
N ASP A 141 -3.49 15.49 -21.06
CA ASP A 141 -4.49 15.44 -22.13
C ASP A 141 -5.06 16.82 -22.48
N ASN A 142 -5.31 17.66 -21.48
CA ASN A 142 -5.99 18.94 -21.66
C ASN A 142 -5.03 20.14 -21.72
N LEU A 143 -3.84 20.04 -21.14
CA LEU A 143 -2.84 21.11 -21.16
C LEU A 143 -1.68 20.82 -22.12
N CYS A 144 -1.89 19.89 -23.05
CA CYS A 144 -1.00 19.57 -24.19
C CYS A 144 0.42 19.09 -23.82
N LEU A 145 0.64 18.62 -22.60
CA LEU A 145 1.96 18.13 -22.19
C LEU A 145 2.31 16.76 -22.82
N ALA A 146 1.30 15.93 -23.15
CA ALA A 146 1.53 14.62 -23.78
C ALA A 146 2.09 14.71 -25.20
N GLY A 147 1.76 15.77 -25.93
CA GLY A 147 2.21 15.99 -27.34
C GLY A 147 3.58 16.65 -27.46
N ARG A 148 4.15 17.13 -26.37
CA ARG A 148 5.44 17.85 -26.42
C ARG A 148 6.62 16.88 -26.31
N ARG A 149 7.50 16.89 -27.32
CA ARG A 149 8.80 16.20 -27.26
C ARG A 149 9.84 17.09 -26.57
N THR A 150 9.64 17.31 -25.27
CA THR A 150 10.57 18.15 -24.49
C THR A 150 11.71 17.26 -24.01
N GLN A 151 12.93 17.53 -24.48
CA GLN A 151 14.16 16.82 -24.11
C GLN A 151 14.94 17.51 -22.98
N ASN A 152 14.56 18.74 -22.62
CA ASN A 152 15.28 19.56 -21.66
C ASN A 152 14.47 19.69 -20.35
N GLU A 153 15.10 19.35 -19.24
CA GLU A 153 14.52 19.42 -17.89
C GLU A 153 13.99 20.84 -17.56
N LYS A 154 14.73 21.89 -17.91
CA LYS A 154 14.31 23.28 -17.66
C LYS A 154 13.04 23.64 -18.39
N THR A 155 12.92 23.22 -19.65
CA THR A 155 11.72 23.45 -20.47
C THR A 155 10.54 22.65 -19.93
N LEU A 156 10.76 21.40 -19.53
CA LEU A 156 9.71 20.58 -18.90
C LEU A 156 9.22 21.23 -17.60
N HIS A 157 10.14 21.75 -16.78
CA HIS A 157 9.78 22.43 -15.54
C HIS A 157 8.95 23.71 -15.81
N ALA A 158 9.33 24.51 -16.80
CA ALA A 158 8.57 25.68 -17.22
C ALA A 158 7.16 25.30 -17.73
N ASP A 159 7.06 24.26 -18.55
CA ASP A 159 5.78 23.75 -19.06
C ASP A 159 4.86 23.27 -17.91
N LEU A 160 5.40 22.59 -16.91
CA LEU A 160 4.65 22.17 -15.73
C LEU A 160 4.15 23.35 -14.90
N ILE A 161 4.99 24.40 -14.72
CA ILE A 161 4.57 25.63 -14.03
C ILE A 161 3.45 26.32 -14.79
N LEU A 162 3.57 26.48 -16.12
CA LEU A 162 2.54 27.09 -16.95
C LEU A 162 1.24 26.29 -16.90
N ALA A 163 1.30 24.96 -16.94
CA ALA A 163 0.14 24.10 -16.79
C ALA A 163 -0.53 24.30 -15.42
N GLY A 164 0.25 24.39 -14.35
CA GLY A 164 -0.27 24.66 -13.01
C GLY A 164 -0.95 26.03 -12.90
N ILE A 165 -0.35 27.09 -13.47
CA ILE A 165 -0.94 28.44 -13.52
C ILE A 165 -2.25 28.41 -14.31
N THR A 166 -2.28 27.75 -15.48
CA THR A 166 -3.49 27.61 -16.29
C THR A 166 -4.61 26.91 -15.51
N GLN A 167 -4.28 25.83 -14.81
CA GLN A 167 -5.26 25.12 -13.96
C GLN A 167 -5.80 26.02 -12.85
N LEU A 168 -4.95 26.79 -12.17
CA LEU A 168 -5.39 27.73 -11.12
C LEU A 168 -6.31 28.82 -11.68
N ILE A 169 -5.98 29.39 -12.85
CA ILE A 169 -6.82 30.39 -13.51
C ILE A 169 -8.18 29.76 -13.87
N THR A 170 -8.19 28.52 -14.37
CA THR A 170 -9.42 27.80 -14.71
C THR A 170 -10.34 27.64 -13.50
N VAL A 171 -9.74 27.23 -12.36
CA VAL A 171 -10.49 27.05 -11.10
C VAL A 171 -11.08 28.39 -10.62
N VAL A 172 -10.26 29.46 -10.59
CA VAL A 172 -10.71 30.78 -10.15
C VAL A 172 -11.79 31.35 -11.06
N LEU A 173 -11.70 31.13 -12.36
CA LEU A 173 -12.70 31.58 -13.29
C LEU A 173 -14.00 30.80 -13.14
N ALA A 174 -13.96 29.47 -13.05
CA ALA A 174 -15.11 28.61 -12.82
C ALA A 174 -15.87 29.01 -11.52
N ASP A 175 -15.14 29.33 -10.47
CA ASP A 175 -15.72 29.81 -9.22
C ASP A 175 -16.40 31.18 -9.39
N LYS A 176 -15.74 32.13 -10.04
CA LYS A 176 -16.29 33.48 -10.29
C LYS A 176 -17.54 33.49 -11.14
N ILE A 177 -17.63 32.59 -12.12
CA ILE A 177 -18.82 32.48 -12.97
C ILE A 177 -19.89 31.54 -12.38
N HIS A 178 -19.64 30.96 -11.20
CA HIS A 178 -20.50 29.98 -10.52
C HIS A 178 -20.82 28.72 -11.33
N HIS A 179 -19.86 28.28 -12.19
CA HIS A 179 -19.95 27.09 -13.04
C HIS A 179 -18.82 26.12 -12.70
N LEU A 180 -18.93 25.44 -11.56
CA LEU A 180 -17.91 24.49 -11.07
C LEU A 180 -17.72 23.26 -11.97
N GLU A 181 -18.66 22.97 -12.88
CA GLU A 181 -18.49 21.96 -13.92
C GLU A 181 -17.33 22.23 -14.87
N TYR A 182 -16.93 23.49 -15.03
CA TYR A 182 -15.80 23.91 -15.89
C TYR A 182 -14.45 23.96 -15.17
N ILE A 183 -14.39 23.54 -13.91
CA ILE A 183 -13.16 23.58 -13.09
C ILE A 183 -11.96 22.83 -13.73
N ARG A 184 -12.23 21.93 -14.66
CA ARG A 184 -11.21 21.14 -15.36
C ARG A 184 -10.86 21.64 -16.75
N SER A 185 -11.71 22.42 -17.38
CA SER A 185 -11.49 22.86 -18.75
C SER A 185 -12.33 24.08 -19.09
N LEU A 186 -11.67 25.07 -19.66
CA LEU A 186 -12.34 26.27 -20.21
C LEU A 186 -12.86 26.07 -21.64
N LYS A 187 -12.59 24.93 -22.28
CA LYS A 187 -13.01 24.68 -23.67
C LYS A 187 -14.49 24.97 -23.93
N PRO A 188 -15.43 24.60 -23.04
CA PRO A 188 -16.85 24.91 -23.26
C PRO A 188 -17.16 26.41 -23.23
N LEU A 189 -16.28 27.25 -22.67
CA LEU A 189 -16.47 28.70 -22.56
C LEU A 189 -15.92 29.48 -23.74
N ILE A 190 -15.04 28.86 -24.53
CA ILE A 190 -14.36 29.46 -25.70
C ILE A 190 -14.81 28.85 -27.05
N ALA A 191 -15.69 27.90 -27.01
CA ALA A 191 -16.38 27.33 -28.18
C ALA A 191 -17.67 28.07 -28.44
#